data_8ac4bcb0715e8b823d686eaeb6324048
#
_entry.id   8ac4bcb0715e8b823d686eaeb6324048
#
_cell.length_a   1.000
_cell.length_b   1.000
_cell.length_c   1.000
_cell.angle_alpha   90.00
_cell.angle_beta   90.00
_cell.angle_gamma   90.00
#
_symmetry.space_group_name_H-M   'P 1'
#
loop_
_entity.id
_entity.type
_entity.pdbx_description
1 polymer ?
#
loop_
_entity_poly.entity_id
_entity_poly.type
_entity_poly.pdbx_seq_one_letter_code
_entity_poly.pdbx_strand_id
1 'polypeptide(L)'
;MERDQAIFNLIADELKRQEEGIELIASENFVSKQVMEAAGSVLTNKYAEGLPGKRYYGGCEVVDEIETIAIDRAKQLFGAEWVNVQPHSGA
;
A
#
# COMPACT_ATOMS: atom_id res chain seq x y z
N MET A 1 -1.20 3.86 25.60
CA MET A 1 0.06 4.45 25.10
C MET A 1 -0.21 5.86 24.61
N GLU A 2 0.58 6.80 25.03
CA GLU A 2 0.45 8.17 24.58
C GLU A 2 0.88 8.29 23.09
N ARG A 3 0.23 9.20 22.40
CA ARG A 3 0.58 9.50 21.02
C ARG A 3 1.92 10.24 20.98
N ASP A 4 2.80 9.82 20.11
CA ASP A 4 4.07 10.53 19.88
C ASP A 4 3.79 11.83 19.12
N GLN A 5 3.50 12.88 19.86
CA GLN A 5 3.08 14.15 19.28
C GLN A 5 4.18 14.81 18.45
N ALA A 6 5.43 14.57 18.77
CA ALA A 6 6.54 15.13 18.01
C ALA A 6 6.51 14.63 16.55
N ILE A 7 6.31 13.33 16.34
CA ILE A 7 6.23 12.73 15.01
C ILE A 7 4.96 13.18 14.28
N PHE A 8 3.81 13.20 14.98
CA PHE A 8 2.55 13.57 14.31
C PHE A 8 2.48 15.05 13.96
N ASN A 9 3.15 15.92 14.73
CA ASN A 9 3.31 17.31 14.35
C ASN A 9 4.14 17.45 13.05
N LEU A 10 5.22 16.68 12.93
CA LEU A 10 6.04 16.70 11.72
C LEU A 10 5.29 16.14 10.50
N ILE A 11 4.43 15.15 10.68
CA ILE A 11 3.57 14.65 9.60
C ILE A 11 2.61 15.74 9.15
N ALA A 12 2.04 16.50 10.07
CA ALA A 12 1.17 17.64 9.74
C ALA A 12 1.94 18.73 9.00
N ASP A 13 3.18 19.01 9.40
CA ASP A 13 4.05 19.96 8.72
C ASP A 13 4.38 19.49 7.29
N GLU A 14 4.63 18.20 7.12
CA GLU A 14 4.87 17.61 5.79
C GLU A 14 3.64 17.70 4.88
N LEU A 15 2.44 17.48 5.44
CA LEU A 15 1.20 17.67 4.69
C LEU A 15 1.11 19.09 4.16
N LYS A 16 1.37 20.08 5.02
CA LYS A 16 1.35 21.49 4.63
C LYS A 16 2.39 21.79 3.55
N ARG A 17 3.60 21.24 3.70
CA ARG A 17 4.67 21.40 2.70
C ARG A 17 4.22 20.86 1.34
N GLN A 18 3.58 19.69 1.31
CA GLN A 18 3.09 19.10 0.06
C GLN A 18 1.96 19.91 -0.55
N GLU A 19 1.04 20.43 0.26
CA GLU A 19 -0.07 21.25 -0.21
C GLU A 19 0.37 22.59 -0.79
N GLU A 20 1.41 23.19 -0.22
CA GLU A 20 1.89 24.52 -0.60
C GLU A 20 2.98 24.48 -1.68
N GLY A 21 3.55 23.31 -1.95
CA GLY A 21 4.61 23.14 -2.94
C GLY A 21 4.10 22.62 -4.28
N ILE A 22 4.91 22.82 -5.31
CA ILE A 22 4.71 22.22 -6.63
C ILE A 22 5.87 21.24 -6.86
N GLU A 23 5.52 19.96 -7.02
CA GLU A 23 6.52 18.92 -7.25
C GLU A 23 6.54 18.56 -8.74
N LEU A 24 7.69 18.73 -9.35
CA LEU A 24 7.88 18.51 -10.80
C LEU A 24 8.67 17.24 -11.12
N ILE A 25 9.12 16.51 -10.10
CA ILE A 25 9.88 15.28 -10.32
C ILE A 25 8.94 14.11 -10.59
N ALA A 26 9.25 13.30 -11.61
CA ALA A 26 8.38 12.20 -12.03
C ALA A 26 8.34 11.02 -11.02
N SER A 27 9.29 10.97 -10.08
CA SER A 27 9.35 9.90 -9.07
C SER A 27 8.32 10.03 -7.95
N GLU A 28 7.64 11.18 -7.85
CA GLU A 28 6.66 11.42 -6.79
C GLU A 28 5.26 11.55 -7.38
N ASN A 29 4.31 10.89 -6.73
CA ASN A 29 2.91 10.95 -7.11
C ASN A 29 2.04 10.99 -5.86
N PHE A 30 0.99 11.80 -5.89
CA PHE A 30 0.04 11.90 -4.79
C PHE A 30 -0.96 10.75 -4.86
N VAL A 31 -0.94 9.90 -3.85
CA VAL A 31 -1.91 8.81 -3.74
C VAL A 31 -3.19 9.29 -3.07
N SER A 32 -4.28 8.55 -3.26
CA SER A 32 -5.53 8.84 -2.60
C SER A 32 -5.45 8.58 -1.08
N LYS A 33 -6.37 9.19 -0.34
CA LYS A 33 -6.50 8.92 1.11
C LYS A 33 -6.74 7.44 1.38
N GLN A 34 -7.52 6.76 0.55
CA GLN A 34 -7.79 5.33 0.70
C GLN A 34 -6.53 4.48 0.59
N VAL A 35 -5.62 4.82 -0.31
CA VAL A 35 -4.35 4.10 -0.44
C VAL A 35 -3.51 4.28 0.82
N MET A 36 -3.41 5.51 1.33
CA MET A 36 -2.66 5.77 2.57
C MET A 36 -3.29 5.08 3.78
N GLU A 37 -4.62 5.06 3.86
CA GLU A 37 -5.35 4.39 4.93
C GLU A 37 -5.11 2.88 4.91
N ALA A 38 -5.17 2.26 3.74
CA ALA A 38 -4.89 0.83 3.61
C ALA A 38 -3.44 0.49 3.96
N ALA A 39 -2.49 1.30 3.49
CA ALA A 39 -1.07 1.10 3.76
C ALA A 39 -0.72 1.25 5.25
N GLY A 40 -1.40 2.14 5.97
CA GLY A 40 -1.21 2.37 7.40
C GLY A 40 -2.13 1.53 8.30
N SER A 41 -2.77 0.50 7.77
CA SER A 41 -3.71 -0.35 8.51
C SER A 41 -3.00 -1.50 9.24
N VAL A 42 -3.81 -2.33 9.90
CA VAL A 42 -3.34 -3.55 10.58
C VAL A 42 -2.67 -4.55 9.62
N LEU A 43 -2.89 -4.42 8.32
CA LEU A 43 -2.20 -5.24 7.31
C LEU A 43 -0.69 -5.09 7.40
N THR A 44 -0.20 -3.97 7.90
CA THR A 44 1.24 -3.72 8.16
C THR A 44 1.85 -4.78 9.06
N ASN A 45 1.07 -5.40 9.95
CA ASN A 45 1.54 -6.41 10.90
C ASN A 45 1.66 -7.81 10.29
N LYS A 46 1.08 -8.03 9.10
CA LYS A 46 0.99 -9.39 8.55
C LYS A 46 2.07 -9.66 7.51
N TYR A 47 2.92 -10.60 7.82
CA TYR A 47 3.90 -11.14 6.89
C TYR A 47 3.24 -12.22 6.04
N ALA A 48 3.27 -12.08 4.70
CA ALA A 48 2.53 -12.94 3.78
C ALA A 48 3.38 -13.40 2.61
N GLU A 49 4.59 -13.88 2.90
CA GLU A 49 5.50 -14.41 1.89
C GLU A 49 4.87 -15.59 1.15
N GLY A 50 4.99 -15.59 -0.17
CA GLY A 50 4.38 -16.57 -1.05
C GLY A 50 3.27 -15.96 -1.90
N LEU A 51 2.39 -16.81 -2.42
CA LEU A 51 1.27 -16.43 -3.27
C LEU A 51 -0.06 -16.82 -2.62
N PRO A 52 -1.20 -16.25 -3.04
CA PRO A 52 -2.49 -16.67 -2.53
C PRO A 52 -2.68 -18.18 -2.59
N GLY A 53 -3.06 -18.79 -1.49
CA GLY A 53 -3.20 -20.24 -1.35
C GLY A 53 -1.89 -21.02 -1.26
N LYS A 54 -0.74 -20.35 -1.39
CA LYS A 54 0.60 -20.96 -1.36
C LYS A 54 1.55 -20.12 -0.51
N ARG A 55 1.15 -19.83 0.72
CA ARG A 55 1.94 -19.04 1.66
C ARG A 55 2.89 -19.90 2.47
N TYR A 56 4.00 -19.31 2.88
CA TYR A 56 4.94 -19.97 3.79
C TYR A 56 4.47 -19.90 5.25
N TYR A 57 3.54 -19.00 5.57
CA TYR A 57 3.05 -18.77 6.94
C TYR A 57 1.54 -18.91 7.00
N GLY A 58 1.02 -19.27 8.18
CA GLY A 58 -0.39 -19.34 8.43
C GLY A 58 -1.03 -17.96 8.64
N GLY A 59 -2.35 -17.93 8.69
CA GLY A 59 -3.10 -16.70 8.97
C GLY A 59 -3.18 -15.74 7.82
N CYS A 60 -3.09 -16.21 6.58
CA CYS A 60 -3.10 -15.38 5.38
C CYS A 60 -4.44 -15.36 4.65
N GLU A 61 -5.51 -15.89 5.24
CA GLU A 61 -6.80 -16.02 4.59
C GLU A 61 -7.34 -14.68 4.08
N VAL A 62 -7.26 -13.65 4.91
CA VAL A 62 -7.73 -12.31 4.56
C VAL A 62 -6.81 -11.64 3.56
N VAL A 63 -5.49 -11.78 3.75
CA VAL A 63 -4.49 -11.24 2.81
C VAL A 63 -4.65 -11.89 1.43
N ASP A 64 -4.94 -13.19 1.39
CA ASP A 64 -5.19 -13.90 0.13
C ASP A 64 -6.37 -13.28 -0.63
N GLU A 65 -7.45 -12.94 0.06
CA GLU A 65 -8.61 -12.27 -0.55
C GLU A 65 -8.23 -10.88 -1.08
N ILE A 66 -7.47 -10.11 -0.31
CA ILE A 66 -7.03 -8.77 -0.71
C ILE A 66 -6.14 -8.84 -1.95
N GLU A 67 -5.17 -9.74 -1.96
CA GLU A 67 -4.29 -9.89 -3.13
C GLU A 67 -5.04 -10.39 -4.35
N THR A 68 -6.00 -11.29 -4.17
CA THR A 68 -6.86 -11.79 -5.26
C THR A 68 -7.70 -10.67 -5.86
N ILE A 69 -8.27 -9.79 -5.03
CA ILE A 69 -9.00 -8.61 -5.50
C ILE A 69 -8.08 -7.71 -6.34
N ALA A 70 -6.86 -7.49 -5.88
CA ALA A 70 -5.89 -6.67 -6.62
C ALA A 70 -5.56 -7.29 -7.99
N ILE A 71 -5.34 -8.61 -8.03
CA ILE A 71 -5.09 -9.35 -9.27
C ILE A 71 -6.26 -9.20 -10.24
N ASP A 72 -7.48 -9.44 -9.76
CA ASP A 72 -8.68 -9.38 -10.60
C ASP A 72 -8.91 -7.97 -11.16
N ARG A 73 -8.73 -6.95 -10.32
CA ARG A 73 -8.88 -5.55 -10.75
C ARG A 73 -7.81 -5.14 -11.76
N ALA A 74 -6.58 -5.59 -11.58
CA ALA A 74 -5.51 -5.34 -12.55
C ALA A 74 -5.79 -6.03 -13.88
N LYS A 75 -6.31 -7.27 -13.87
CA LYS A 75 -6.74 -7.95 -15.09
C LYS A 75 -7.81 -7.16 -15.84
N GLN A 76 -8.79 -6.64 -15.13
CA GLN A 76 -9.84 -5.82 -15.74
C GLN A 76 -9.30 -4.53 -16.31
N LEU A 77 -8.45 -3.85 -15.56
CA LEU A 77 -7.89 -2.55 -15.96
C LEU A 77 -7.03 -2.65 -17.23
N PHE A 78 -6.19 -3.67 -17.31
CA PHE A 78 -5.23 -3.83 -18.41
C PHE A 78 -5.68 -4.82 -19.48
N GLY A 79 -6.81 -5.50 -19.31
CA GLY A 79 -7.26 -6.54 -20.23
C GLY A 79 -6.29 -7.72 -20.27
N ALA A 80 -5.63 -8.04 -19.18
CA ALA A 80 -4.61 -9.08 -19.11
C ALA A 80 -5.21 -10.41 -18.63
N GLU A 81 -4.68 -11.50 -19.15
CA GLU A 81 -5.08 -12.85 -18.72
C GLU A 81 -4.33 -13.30 -17.48
N TRP A 82 -3.10 -12.82 -17.29
CA TRP A 82 -2.26 -13.15 -16.15
C TRP A 82 -1.67 -11.87 -15.55
N VAL A 83 -1.72 -11.75 -14.22
CA VAL A 83 -1.21 -10.59 -13.49
C VAL A 83 -0.54 -11.05 -12.20
N ASN A 84 0.60 -10.46 -11.90
CA ASN A 84 1.25 -10.52 -10.61
C ASN A 84 1.29 -9.10 -10.04
N VAL A 85 0.68 -8.89 -8.87
CA VAL A 85 0.62 -7.58 -8.22
C VAL A 85 1.70 -7.39 -7.16
N GLN A 86 2.55 -8.38 -6.95
CA GLN A 86 3.63 -8.26 -5.98
C GLN A 86 4.80 -7.50 -6.62
N PRO A 87 5.19 -6.33 -6.08
CA PRO A 87 6.31 -5.59 -6.63
C PRO A 87 7.62 -6.32 -6.36
N HIS A 88 8.55 -6.21 -7.30
CA HIS A 88 9.90 -6.76 -7.10
C HIS A 88 10.63 -6.00 -5.98
N SER A 89 10.48 -4.69 -5.97
CA SER A 89 11.09 -3.80 -4.98
C SER A 89 10.36 -2.47 -4.96
N GLY A 90 10.72 -1.59 -4.03
CA GLY A 90 10.22 -0.22 -4.00
C GLY A 90 10.86 0.70 -5.05
N ALA A 91 11.84 0.21 -5.72
CA ALA A 91 12.42 0.97 -6.83
C ALA A 91 11.63 0.76 -8.11
#